data_5b66e91d27b6b7946eabe08c29bd9528
#
_entry.id   5b66e91d27b6b7946eabe08c29bd9528
#
_cell.length_a   1.000
_cell.length_b   1.000
_cell.length_c   1.000
_cell.angle_alpha   90.00
_cell.angle_beta   90.00
_cell.angle_gamma   90.00
#
_symmetry.space_group_name_H-M   'P 1'
#
loop_
_entity.id
_entity.type
_entity.pdbx_description
1 polymer ?
#
loop_
_entity_poly.entity_id
_entity_poly.type
_entity_poly.pdbx_seq_one_letter_code
_entity_poly.pdbx_strand_id
1 'polypeptide(L)'
;MIQLDRHGSCDCVFYDCANGDFIKFVSQYGFIEALGSFSDISFLMPAWGICGTNLSVGYFNEHSTSEILNVNILFTTIEKVKIMLREAHQAPQFQYREISDRLKNYFAEFGMPYKDADPGKECSCCGKYFFEFELVPTKSKDKSKMLYYCPDCAVDRVNWCDTCGYAYEIKDPEDDIDICPDCMEVLSAEANQKASG
;
A
#
# COMPACT_ATOMS: atom_id res chain seq x y z
N MET A 1 -6.53 3.86 -13.70
CA MET A 1 -7.82 4.56 -13.98
C MET A 1 -7.62 6.05 -13.80
N ILE A 2 -8.27 6.90 -14.62
CA ILE A 2 -8.19 8.37 -14.50
C ILE A 2 -9.61 8.92 -14.51
N GLN A 3 -9.95 9.73 -13.52
CA GLN A 3 -11.17 10.51 -13.44
C GLN A 3 -10.84 12.00 -13.65
N LEU A 4 -11.65 12.71 -14.39
CA LEU A 4 -11.52 14.14 -14.67
C LEU A 4 -12.69 14.89 -14.05
N ASP A 5 -12.66 14.99 -12.74
CA ASP A 5 -13.78 15.51 -11.95
C ASP A 5 -13.31 16.18 -10.64
N ARG A 6 -12.19 16.92 -10.70
CA ARG A 6 -11.72 17.66 -9.54
C ARG A 6 -11.62 19.15 -9.86
N HIS A 7 -12.01 19.98 -8.91
CA HIS A 7 -11.81 21.42 -8.97
C HIS A 7 -10.31 21.78 -8.98
N GLY A 8 -9.99 23.04 -9.28
CA GLY A 8 -8.61 23.53 -9.29
C GLY A 8 -7.90 23.31 -10.62
N SER A 9 -6.58 23.46 -10.62
CA SER A 9 -5.81 23.54 -11.87
C SER A 9 -4.79 22.43 -12.10
N CYS A 10 -4.23 21.86 -11.03
CA CYS A 10 -3.13 20.89 -11.15
C CYS A 10 -3.13 19.82 -10.05
N ASP A 11 -4.18 19.74 -9.26
CA ASP A 11 -4.24 18.73 -8.19
C ASP A 11 -4.55 17.34 -8.73
N CYS A 12 -4.04 16.34 -8.04
CA CYS A 12 -4.43 14.94 -8.20
C CYS A 12 -4.73 14.31 -6.84
N VAL A 13 -5.71 13.44 -6.79
CA VAL A 13 -6.08 12.71 -5.57
C VAL A 13 -6.05 11.23 -5.83
N PHE A 14 -5.37 10.50 -4.95
CA PHE A 14 -5.21 9.05 -5.03
C PHE A 14 -6.10 8.30 -4.05
N TYR A 15 -6.79 9.01 -3.15
CA TYR A 15 -7.61 8.46 -2.07
C TYR A 15 -6.80 7.46 -1.23
N ASP A 16 -7.28 6.24 -1.09
CA ASP A 16 -6.64 5.20 -0.28
C ASP A 16 -5.65 4.32 -1.07
N CYS A 17 -5.26 4.74 -2.27
CA CYS A 17 -4.31 4.01 -3.09
C CYS A 17 -2.86 4.32 -2.69
N ALA A 18 -2.18 3.36 -2.08
CA ALA A 18 -0.80 3.47 -1.59
C ALA A 18 0.26 2.97 -2.60
N ASN A 19 -0.05 2.92 -3.91
CA ASN A 19 0.94 2.50 -4.91
C ASN A 19 1.87 3.66 -5.28
N GLY A 20 3.07 3.72 -4.65
CA GLY A 20 4.05 4.78 -4.84
C GLY A 20 4.54 4.92 -6.29
N ASP A 21 4.62 3.83 -7.06
CA ASP A 21 5.04 3.91 -8.46
C ASP A 21 3.97 4.55 -9.33
N PHE A 22 2.69 4.29 -9.04
CA PHE A 22 1.58 4.96 -9.71
C PHE A 22 1.52 6.45 -9.35
N ILE A 23 1.72 6.79 -8.08
CA ILE A 23 1.76 8.19 -7.63
C ILE A 23 2.90 8.95 -8.33
N LYS A 24 4.10 8.38 -8.38
CA LYS A 24 5.25 8.95 -9.12
C LYS A 24 4.94 9.10 -10.61
N PHE A 25 4.33 8.08 -11.23
CA PHE A 25 3.94 8.13 -12.63
C PHE A 25 2.98 9.29 -12.93
N VAL A 26 1.98 9.54 -12.11
CA VAL A 26 1.06 10.67 -12.30
C VAL A 26 1.75 12.01 -12.05
N SER A 27 2.55 12.10 -10.98
CA SER A 27 3.20 13.36 -10.57
C SER A 27 4.21 13.89 -11.59
N GLN A 28 4.84 13.03 -12.41
CA GLN A 28 5.80 13.46 -13.45
C GLN A 28 5.16 14.35 -14.53
N TYR A 29 3.84 14.36 -14.67
CA TYR A 29 3.12 15.23 -15.61
C TYR A 29 2.73 16.58 -15.00
N GLY A 30 3.29 16.92 -13.82
CA GLY A 30 3.09 18.21 -13.14
C GLY A 30 1.74 18.32 -12.45
N PHE A 31 1.20 17.18 -12.00
CA PHE A 31 0.11 17.17 -11.02
C PHE A 31 0.69 17.16 -9.61
N ILE A 32 0.01 17.85 -8.70
CA ILE A 32 0.37 17.96 -7.29
C ILE A 32 -0.64 17.17 -6.46
N GLU A 33 -0.13 16.29 -5.63
CA GLU A 33 -0.99 15.49 -4.76
C GLU A 33 -1.74 16.37 -3.77
N ALA A 34 -3.03 16.12 -3.65
CA ALA A 34 -3.93 16.79 -2.72
C ALA A 34 -4.82 15.76 -2.02
N LEU A 35 -5.34 16.14 -0.87
CA LEU A 35 -6.30 15.31 -0.14
C LEU A 35 -7.70 15.45 -0.76
N GLY A 36 -8.45 14.37 -0.76
CA GLY A 36 -9.85 14.32 -1.16
C GLY A 36 -10.63 13.37 -0.28
N SER A 37 -11.88 13.74 0.04
CA SER A 37 -12.71 12.95 0.94
C SER A 37 -13.43 11.80 0.22
N PHE A 38 -13.89 12.03 -1.01
CA PHE A 38 -14.78 11.12 -1.70
C PHE A 38 -14.84 11.40 -3.21
N SER A 39 -14.94 10.34 -4.00
CA SER A 39 -15.29 10.40 -5.44
C SER A 39 -15.62 8.98 -5.92
N ASP A 40 -16.26 8.82 -7.07
CA ASP A 40 -16.59 7.52 -7.65
C ASP A 40 -15.37 6.61 -7.79
N ILE A 41 -14.24 7.17 -8.18
CA ILE A 41 -13.00 6.42 -8.35
C ILE A 41 -12.49 5.79 -7.05
N SER A 42 -12.81 6.36 -5.89
CA SER A 42 -12.42 5.82 -4.58
C SER A 42 -13.07 4.45 -4.29
N PHE A 43 -14.24 4.17 -4.88
CA PHE A 43 -14.89 2.86 -4.82
C PHE A 43 -14.48 1.93 -5.95
N LEU A 44 -14.26 2.49 -7.14
CA LEU A 44 -13.93 1.68 -8.30
C LEU A 44 -12.53 1.07 -8.21
N MET A 45 -11.57 1.78 -7.61
CA MET A 45 -10.18 1.31 -7.46
C MET A 45 -10.09 -0.02 -6.70
N PRO A 46 -10.58 -0.13 -5.45
CA PRO A 46 -10.55 -1.39 -4.72
C PRO A 46 -11.40 -2.48 -5.37
N ALA A 47 -12.57 -2.13 -5.91
CA ALA A 47 -13.48 -3.10 -6.54
C ALA A 47 -12.85 -3.78 -7.76
N TRP A 48 -12.00 -3.08 -8.51
CA TRP A 48 -11.36 -3.60 -9.72
C TRP A 48 -9.88 -3.96 -9.53
N GLY A 49 -9.30 -3.69 -8.35
CA GLY A 49 -7.89 -3.93 -8.07
C GLY A 49 -6.93 -3.06 -8.88
N ILE A 50 -7.38 -1.90 -9.37
CA ILE A 50 -6.65 -1.03 -10.29
C ILE A 50 -6.40 0.33 -9.66
N CYS A 51 -5.15 0.83 -9.73
CA CYS A 51 -4.83 2.19 -9.31
C CYS A 51 -5.60 3.24 -10.11
N GLY A 52 -5.94 4.34 -9.44
CA GLY A 52 -6.62 5.45 -10.07
C GLY A 52 -6.32 6.78 -9.41
N THR A 53 -6.63 7.85 -10.11
CA THR A 53 -6.49 9.22 -9.64
C THR A 53 -7.62 10.09 -10.18
N ASN A 54 -8.05 11.07 -9.38
CA ASN A 54 -8.94 12.14 -9.82
C ASN A 54 -8.13 13.41 -10.04
N LEU A 55 -8.20 13.98 -11.24
CA LEU A 55 -7.39 15.11 -11.69
C LEU A 55 -8.24 16.38 -11.80
N SER A 56 -7.62 17.52 -11.44
CA SER A 56 -8.21 18.85 -11.62
C SER A 56 -8.40 19.19 -13.09
N VAL A 57 -9.56 19.74 -13.40
CA VAL A 57 -9.96 20.08 -14.78
C VAL A 57 -10.30 21.55 -14.99
N GLY A 58 -10.01 22.40 -14.03
CA GLY A 58 -10.12 23.84 -14.19
C GLY A 58 -11.47 24.45 -13.82
N TYR A 59 -12.32 23.76 -13.09
CA TYR A 59 -13.49 24.42 -12.51
C TYR A 59 -13.19 24.94 -11.09
N PHE A 60 -13.92 25.99 -10.72
CA PHE A 60 -13.77 26.68 -9.45
C PHE A 60 -15.14 27.11 -8.94
N ASN A 61 -15.23 27.35 -7.64
CA ASN A 61 -16.46 27.70 -6.94
C ASN A 61 -17.56 26.62 -7.11
N GLU A 62 -17.15 25.36 -7.04
CA GLU A 62 -18.00 24.19 -7.19
C GLU A 62 -19.23 24.25 -6.29
N HIS A 63 -20.33 23.69 -6.78
CA HIS A 63 -21.61 23.63 -6.07
C HIS A 63 -22.23 24.99 -5.74
N SER A 64 -21.83 26.06 -6.44
CA SER A 64 -22.36 27.39 -6.26
C SER A 64 -22.92 27.98 -7.56
N THR A 65 -23.72 29.03 -7.45
CA THR A 65 -24.23 29.79 -8.62
C THR A 65 -23.16 30.58 -9.37
N SER A 66 -21.95 30.67 -8.80
CA SER A 66 -20.79 31.34 -9.40
C SER A 66 -19.73 30.31 -9.88
N GLU A 67 -20.12 29.07 -10.08
CA GLU A 67 -19.22 28.06 -10.64
C GLU A 67 -18.73 28.47 -12.04
N ILE A 68 -17.44 28.36 -12.27
CA ILE A 68 -16.80 28.71 -13.53
C ILE A 68 -15.88 27.58 -13.99
N LEU A 69 -15.72 27.44 -15.31
CA LEU A 69 -14.77 26.53 -15.92
C LEU A 69 -13.70 27.36 -16.68
N ASN A 70 -12.44 27.16 -16.32
CA ASN A 70 -11.32 27.67 -17.10
C ASN A 70 -10.97 26.67 -18.22
N VAL A 71 -11.40 27.00 -19.43
CA VAL A 71 -11.26 26.13 -20.60
C VAL A 71 -9.79 25.85 -20.96
N ASN A 72 -8.88 26.79 -20.70
CA ASN A 72 -7.44 26.60 -20.97
C ASN A 72 -6.85 25.54 -20.04
N ILE A 73 -7.25 25.55 -18.78
CA ILE A 73 -6.82 24.51 -17.81
C ILE A 73 -7.38 23.16 -18.22
N LEU A 74 -8.68 23.08 -18.59
CA LEU A 74 -9.29 21.86 -19.07
C LEU A 74 -8.52 21.26 -20.26
N PHE A 75 -8.22 22.06 -21.29
CA PHE A 75 -7.47 21.57 -22.44
C PHE A 75 -6.05 21.15 -22.07
N THR A 76 -5.37 21.89 -21.18
CA THR A 76 -4.04 21.50 -20.67
C THR A 76 -4.08 20.15 -19.98
N THR A 77 -5.07 19.91 -19.11
CA THR A 77 -5.25 18.63 -18.44
C THR A 77 -5.53 17.51 -19.44
N ILE A 78 -6.39 17.72 -20.43
CA ILE A 78 -6.67 16.75 -21.48
C ILE A 78 -5.39 16.36 -22.24
N GLU A 79 -4.55 17.32 -22.62
CA GLU A 79 -3.31 17.02 -23.33
C GLU A 79 -2.32 16.22 -22.44
N LYS A 80 -2.18 16.60 -21.16
CA LYS A 80 -1.41 15.79 -20.19
C LYS A 80 -1.91 14.35 -20.11
N VAL A 81 -3.21 14.15 -19.98
CA VAL A 81 -3.84 12.81 -19.90
C VAL A 81 -3.60 12.02 -21.18
N LYS A 82 -3.69 12.63 -22.36
CA LYS A 82 -3.35 11.96 -23.63
C LYS A 82 -1.91 11.45 -23.65
N ILE A 83 -0.96 12.23 -23.13
CA ILE A 83 0.44 11.81 -23.01
C ILE A 83 0.55 10.65 -22.02
N MET A 84 -0.03 10.79 -20.82
CA MET A 84 -0.07 9.75 -19.81
C MET A 84 -0.59 8.42 -20.35
N LEU A 85 -1.70 8.43 -21.09
CA LEU A 85 -2.30 7.22 -21.65
C LEU A 85 -1.41 6.55 -22.72
N ARG A 86 -0.68 7.34 -23.51
CA ARG A 86 0.29 6.79 -24.48
C ARG A 86 1.49 6.13 -23.79
N GLU A 87 2.00 6.75 -22.73
CA GLU A 87 3.14 6.25 -21.98
C GLU A 87 2.76 5.11 -21.04
N ALA A 88 1.54 5.10 -20.51
CA ALA A 88 1.01 4.01 -19.68
C ALA A 88 1.03 2.65 -20.40
N HIS A 89 1.01 2.64 -21.75
CA HIS A 89 1.13 1.41 -22.53
C HIS A 89 2.49 0.71 -22.38
N GLN A 90 3.50 1.45 -21.94
CA GLN A 90 4.86 0.95 -21.69
C GLN A 90 5.15 0.78 -20.19
N ALA A 91 4.27 1.26 -19.34
CA ALA A 91 4.40 1.15 -17.89
C ALA A 91 3.94 -0.23 -17.38
N PRO A 92 4.50 -0.70 -16.24
CA PRO A 92 3.95 -1.89 -15.59
C PRO A 92 2.50 -1.64 -15.18
N GLN A 93 1.72 -2.72 -15.11
CA GLN A 93 0.35 -2.62 -14.60
C GLN A 93 0.37 -2.23 -13.13
N PHE A 94 -0.20 -1.07 -12.80
CA PHE A 94 -0.30 -0.58 -11.43
C PHE A 94 -1.49 -1.24 -10.74
N GLN A 95 -1.21 -2.06 -9.75
CA GLN A 95 -2.24 -2.71 -8.92
C GLN A 95 -2.63 -1.81 -7.75
N TYR A 96 -3.93 -1.79 -7.43
CA TYR A 96 -4.43 -1.12 -6.24
C TYR A 96 -3.84 -1.76 -4.98
N ARG A 97 -3.40 -0.91 -4.06
CA ARG A 97 -2.89 -1.31 -2.75
C ARG A 97 -3.54 -0.39 -1.72
N GLU A 98 -4.28 -0.98 -0.81
CA GLU A 98 -4.96 -0.21 0.22
C GLU A 98 -3.99 0.19 1.33
N ILE A 99 -4.07 1.45 1.74
CA ILE A 99 -3.34 1.94 2.91
C ILE A 99 -4.08 1.55 4.20
N SER A 100 -3.37 1.25 5.28
CA SER A 100 -3.99 0.98 6.58
C SER A 100 -4.66 2.22 7.16
N ASP A 101 -5.72 2.04 7.94
CA ASP A 101 -6.44 3.15 8.58
C ASP A 101 -5.53 3.96 9.51
N ARG A 102 -4.54 3.34 10.13
CA ARG A 102 -3.56 4.02 10.96
C ARG A 102 -2.66 4.95 10.17
N LEU A 103 -2.19 4.51 9.00
CA LEU A 103 -1.44 5.35 8.08
C LEU A 103 -2.30 6.49 7.52
N LYS A 104 -3.58 6.22 7.19
CA LYS A 104 -4.54 7.27 6.76
C LYS A 104 -4.67 8.36 7.80
N ASN A 105 -4.87 7.97 9.06
CA ASN A 105 -5.00 8.92 10.17
C ASN A 105 -3.71 9.71 10.38
N TYR A 106 -2.55 9.07 10.31
CA TYR A 106 -1.26 9.73 10.41
C TYR A 106 -1.07 10.79 9.31
N PHE A 107 -1.31 10.45 8.06
CA PHE A 107 -1.21 11.42 6.96
C PHE A 107 -2.21 12.57 7.08
N ALA A 108 -3.44 12.28 7.52
CA ALA A 108 -4.45 13.30 7.76
C ALA A 108 -4.06 14.27 8.89
N GLU A 109 -3.48 13.76 9.97
CA GLU A 109 -3.05 14.55 11.13
C GLU A 109 -1.89 15.50 10.80
N PHE A 110 -0.92 15.01 10.02
CA PHE A 110 0.28 15.79 9.68
C PHE A 110 0.19 16.54 8.35
N GLY A 111 -0.91 16.38 7.60
CA GLY A 111 -1.10 17.02 6.29
C GLY A 111 -0.05 16.62 5.24
N MET A 112 0.57 15.45 5.40
CA MET A 112 1.65 14.98 4.53
C MET A 112 1.08 14.31 3.27
N PRO A 113 1.55 14.68 2.08
CA PRO A 113 1.20 13.96 0.87
C PRO A 113 1.79 12.54 0.90
N TYR A 114 1.04 11.56 0.42
CA TYR A 114 1.46 10.15 0.40
C TYR A 114 2.78 9.91 -0.37
N LYS A 115 3.12 10.77 -1.32
CA LYS A 115 4.37 10.65 -2.11
C LYS A 115 5.64 10.87 -1.28
N ASP A 116 5.56 11.66 -0.21
CA ASP A 116 6.71 12.03 0.64
C ASP A 116 6.84 11.08 1.84
N ALA A 117 5.86 10.24 2.07
CA ALA A 117 5.90 9.22 3.08
C ALA A 117 6.35 7.89 2.47
N ASP A 118 7.30 7.23 3.14
CA ASP A 118 7.51 5.81 2.89
C ASP A 118 6.22 5.09 3.30
N PRO A 119 5.46 4.49 2.37
CA PRO A 119 4.20 3.81 2.71
C PRO A 119 4.43 2.59 3.60
N GLY A 120 5.70 2.34 3.96
CA GLY A 120 6.08 1.18 4.73
C GLY A 120 6.09 -0.11 3.92
N LYS A 121 5.78 -1.20 4.58
CA LYS A 121 5.77 -2.54 3.98
C LYS A 121 4.36 -3.10 3.90
N GLU A 122 4.17 -3.95 2.91
CA GLU A 122 2.94 -4.69 2.70
C GLU A 122 2.84 -5.85 3.69
N CYS A 123 1.68 -6.02 4.32
CA CYS A 123 1.37 -7.23 5.07
C CYS A 123 1.29 -8.43 4.13
N SER A 124 2.09 -9.46 4.39
CA SER A 124 2.17 -10.67 3.56
C SER A 124 0.87 -11.49 3.50
N CYS A 125 -0.11 -11.18 4.33
CA CYS A 125 -1.40 -11.86 4.38
C CYS A 125 -2.51 -11.05 3.72
N CYS A 126 -2.78 -9.82 4.22
CA CYS A 126 -3.92 -9.04 3.77
C CYS A 126 -3.58 -8.03 2.66
N GLY A 127 -2.31 -7.82 2.32
CA GLY A 127 -1.88 -6.91 1.28
C GLY A 127 -1.96 -5.41 1.63
N LYS A 128 -2.39 -5.07 2.85
CA LYS A 128 -2.43 -3.67 3.30
C LYS A 128 -1.04 -3.17 3.67
N TYR A 129 -0.81 -1.88 3.49
CA TYR A 129 0.45 -1.22 3.82
C TYR A 129 0.42 -0.67 5.25
N PHE A 130 1.54 -0.84 5.96
CA PHE A 130 1.76 -0.43 7.34
C PHE A 130 3.13 0.20 7.48
N PHE A 131 3.38 1.00 8.51
CA PHE A 131 4.74 1.34 8.86
C PHE A 131 5.53 0.07 9.23
N GLU A 132 6.82 0.04 8.90
CA GLU A 132 7.64 -1.15 9.16
C GLU A 132 7.62 -1.56 10.63
N PHE A 133 7.58 -0.59 11.56
CA PHE A 133 7.53 -0.85 12.99
C PHE A 133 6.19 -1.42 13.50
N GLU A 134 5.13 -1.36 12.70
CA GLU A 134 3.83 -1.96 13.01
C GLU A 134 3.75 -3.44 12.62
N LEU A 135 4.65 -3.88 11.78
CA LEU A 135 4.65 -5.24 11.24
C LEU A 135 5.54 -6.16 12.07
N VAL A 136 5.07 -7.39 12.23
CA VAL A 136 5.85 -8.46 12.85
C VAL A 136 6.71 -9.11 11.77
N PRO A 137 8.05 -8.91 11.81
CA PRO A 137 8.95 -9.61 10.91
C PRO A 137 9.01 -11.09 11.28
N THR A 138 8.66 -11.96 10.36
CA THR A 138 8.45 -13.38 10.59
C THR A 138 9.26 -14.19 9.61
N LYS A 139 9.97 -15.21 10.07
CA LYS A 139 10.63 -16.16 9.18
C LYS A 139 9.61 -17.04 8.47
N SER A 140 9.71 -17.11 7.13
CA SER A 140 8.87 -18.04 6.37
C SER A 140 9.22 -19.48 6.72
N LYS A 141 8.27 -20.37 6.53
CA LYS A 141 8.38 -21.80 6.81
C LYS A 141 9.48 -22.51 6.02
N ASP A 142 9.67 -22.10 4.77
CA ASP A 142 10.70 -22.62 3.89
C ASP A 142 12.07 -21.93 4.09
N LYS A 143 12.18 -21.02 5.09
CA LYS A 143 13.39 -20.24 5.43
C LYS A 143 13.91 -19.35 4.30
N SER A 144 13.18 -19.25 3.20
CA SER A 144 13.64 -18.55 1.98
C SER A 144 13.55 -17.03 2.07
N LYS A 145 12.64 -16.51 2.89
CA LYS A 145 12.34 -15.07 2.97
C LYS A 145 11.79 -14.64 4.33
N MET A 146 11.91 -13.34 4.58
CA MET A 146 11.19 -12.68 5.67
C MET A 146 9.81 -12.27 5.19
N LEU A 147 8.80 -12.60 5.96
CA LEU A 147 7.40 -12.18 5.83
C LEU A 147 7.12 -11.08 6.85
N TYR A 148 6.13 -10.26 6.56
CA TYR A 148 5.74 -9.16 7.43
C TYR A 148 4.23 -9.22 7.64
N TYR A 149 3.79 -9.40 8.88
CA TYR A 149 2.38 -9.53 9.22
C TYR A 149 1.93 -8.33 10.06
N CYS A 150 0.78 -7.74 9.71
CA CYS A 150 0.15 -6.77 10.59
C CYS A 150 -0.37 -7.45 11.86
N PRO A 151 -0.61 -6.69 12.96
CA PRO A 151 -1.04 -7.26 14.24
C PRO A 151 -2.24 -8.21 14.10
N ASP A 152 -3.26 -7.82 13.33
CA ASP A 152 -4.46 -8.62 13.13
C ASP A 152 -4.17 -9.95 12.43
N CYS A 153 -3.33 -9.94 11.40
CA CYS A 153 -2.98 -11.15 10.67
C CYS A 153 -1.95 -12.01 11.42
N ALA A 154 -1.16 -11.42 12.29
CA ALA A 154 -0.14 -12.14 13.07
C ALA A 154 -0.77 -13.09 14.09
N VAL A 155 -1.94 -12.75 14.65
CA VAL A 155 -2.65 -13.58 15.66
C VAL A 155 -2.81 -15.02 15.21
N ASP A 156 -3.20 -15.23 13.94
CA ASP A 156 -3.52 -16.56 13.40
C ASP A 156 -2.36 -17.19 12.58
N ARG A 157 -1.27 -16.46 12.39
CA ARG A 157 -0.21 -16.84 11.43
C ARG A 157 1.18 -16.93 12.01
N VAL A 158 1.39 -16.38 13.20
CA VAL A 158 2.72 -16.18 13.76
C VAL A 158 2.77 -16.74 15.19
N ASN A 159 3.83 -17.49 15.48
CA ASN A 159 4.18 -17.86 16.86
C ASN A 159 5.63 -17.39 17.15
N TRP A 160 5.99 -17.36 18.43
CA TRP A 160 7.30 -16.92 18.91
C TRP A 160 8.09 -18.12 19.41
N CYS A 161 9.33 -18.24 18.98
CA CYS A 161 10.20 -19.34 19.40
C CYS A 161 10.76 -19.09 20.79
N ASP A 162 10.48 -19.96 21.74
CA ASP A 162 11.01 -19.90 23.11
C ASP A 162 12.55 -20.00 23.18
N THR A 163 13.16 -20.64 22.18
CA THR A 163 14.60 -20.84 22.14
C THR A 163 15.37 -19.64 21.62
N CYS A 164 14.92 -19.01 20.53
CA CYS A 164 15.64 -17.90 19.88
C CYS A 164 14.92 -16.56 19.94
N GLY A 165 13.69 -16.51 20.39
CA GLY A 165 12.89 -15.30 20.49
C GLY A 165 12.40 -14.70 19.15
N TYR A 166 12.64 -15.37 18.02
CA TYR A 166 12.17 -14.89 16.73
C TYR A 166 10.76 -15.38 16.40
N ALA A 167 9.99 -14.53 15.72
CA ALA A 167 8.70 -14.89 15.17
C ALA A 167 8.85 -15.83 13.97
N TYR A 168 8.01 -16.83 13.86
CA TYR A 168 7.98 -17.78 12.74
C TYR A 168 6.54 -18.09 12.32
N GLU A 169 6.37 -18.45 11.06
CA GLU A 169 5.08 -18.75 10.46
C GLU A 169 4.57 -20.14 10.91
N ILE A 170 3.32 -20.19 11.40
CA ILE A 170 2.62 -21.41 11.76
C ILE A 170 1.67 -21.88 10.64
N LYS A 171 1.35 -23.16 10.57
CA LYS A 171 0.40 -23.71 9.57
C LYS A 171 -1.03 -23.59 10.02
N ASP A 172 -1.24 -23.94 11.27
CA ASP A 172 -2.54 -24.03 11.90
C ASP A 172 -2.43 -23.27 13.23
N PRO A 173 -3.41 -22.43 13.58
CA PRO A 173 -3.47 -21.79 14.89
C PRO A 173 -3.49 -22.79 16.07
N GLU A 174 -3.87 -24.04 15.80
CA GLU A 174 -3.84 -25.13 16.79
C GLU A 174 -2.47 -25.82 16.92
N ASP A 175 -1.49 -25.48 16.07
CA ASP A 175 -0.11 -25.95 16.18
C ASP A 175 0.58 -25.24 17.37
N ASP A 176 0.45 -25.81 18.55
CA ASP A 176 1.08 -25.34 19.79
C ASP A 176 2.57 -25.78 19.84
N ILE A 177 3.36 -25.24 18.93
CA ILE A 177 4.80 -25.53 18.82
C ILE A 177 5.57 -24.28 19.26
N ASP A 178 6.19 -24.34 20.43
CA ASP A 178 6.95 -23.22 21.02
C ASP A 178 8.38 -23.06 20.46
N ILE A 179 8.77 -23.88 19.49
CA ILE A 179 10.13 -23.90 18.94
C ILE A 179 10.08 -23.81 17.41
N CYS A 180 10.77 -22.83 16.85
CA CYS A 180 10.82 -22.67 15.41
C CYS A 180 11.59 -23.84 14.71
N PRO A 181 11.32 -24.08 13.42
CA PRO A 181 11.98 -25.18 12.67
C PRO A 181 13.51 -25.15 12.71
N ASP A 182 14.12 -23.95 12.73
CA ASP A 182 15.58 -23.82 12.81
C ASP A 182 16.13 -24.33 14.14
N CYS A 183 15.51 -23.94 15.25
CA CYS A 183 15.91 -24.39 16.57
C CYS A 183 15.64 -25.87 16.77
N MET A 184 14.56 -26.41 16.21
CA MET A 184 14.23 -27.82 16.28
C MET A 184 15.28 -28.67 15.54
N GLU A 185 15.77 -28.23 14.39
CA GLU A 185 16.86 -28.93 13.67
C GLU A 185 18.15 -28.96 14.47
N VAL A 186 18.53 -27.83 15.09
CA VAL A 186 19.74 -27.76 15.92
C VAL A 186 19.64 -28.70 17.13
N LEU A 187 18.51 -28.68 17.85
CA LEU A 187 18.29 -29.53 19.01
C LEU A 187 18.28 -31.02 18.65
N SER A 188 17.70 -31.39 17.51
CA SER A 188 17.71 -32.76 17.04
C SER A 188 19.10 -33.25 16.62
N ALA A 189 19.92 -32.38 16.01
CA ALA A 189 21.30 -32.70 15.68
C ALA A 189 22.17 -32.93 16.92
N GLU A 190 22.01 -32.11 17.95
CA GLU A 190 22.71 -32.25 19.24
C GLU A 190 22.31 -33.51 19.98
N ALA A 191 21.01 -33.89 19.94
CA ALA A 191 20.52 -35.13 20.55
C ALA A 191 21.12 -36.35 19.86
N ASN A 192 21.21 -36.37 18.54
CA ASN A 192 21.82 -37.46 17.77
C ASN A 192 23.32 -37.61 18.01
N GLN A 193 24.05 -36.51 18.22
CA GLN A 193 25.49 -36.55 18.58
C GLN A 193 25.71 -37.16 19.96
N LYS A 194 24.85 -36.86 20.93
CA LYS A 194 24.91 -37.44 22.29
C LYS A 194 24.56 -38.90 22.37
N ALA A 195 23.74 -39.39 21.43
CA ALA A 195 23.35 -40.82 21.36
C ALA A 195 24.40 -41.70 20.66
N SER A 196 25.35 -41.08 19.95
CA SER A 196 26.39 -41.78 19.15
C SER A 196 27.77 -41.85 19.81
N GLY A 197 27.93 -41.28 20.98
CA GLY A 197 29.16 -41.29 21.76
C GLY A 197 28.98 -42.00 23.11
#